data_c8b48516e2e1b629c8aa6ac047630864
#
_entry.id   c8b48516e2e1b629c8aa6ac047630864
#
_cell.length_a   1.000
_cell.length_b   1.000
_cell.length_c   1.000
_cell.angle_alpha   90.00
_cell.angle_beta   90.00
_cell.angle_gamma   90.00
#
_symmetry.space_group_name_H-M   'P 1'
#
loop_
_entity.id
_entity.type
_entity.pdbx_description
1 polymer ?
#
loop_
_entity_poly.entity_id
_entity_poly.type
_entity_poly.pdbx_seq_one_letter_code
_entity_poly.pdbx_strand_id
1 'polypeptide(L)'
;MKQMTLEEISKAAASGAFRKIPVSREIYSDIRTPVETLKVLQGVSSHCYMLESVEDKKQWGRYTFLGYDPSLELTCVNGNLTITADAAEMKKVEDIPESRKEQLPTGQIRLTAKTAHPGAVIKTLIEKNKSPKIATLPTFTGGLVGYFSYDYIKYSEPTLKLDTDCLLYTSPSPRDA
;
A
#
# COMPACT_ATOMS: atom_id res chain seq x y z
N MET A 1 -14.36 -11.35 19.11
CA MET A 1 -13.94 -9.92 19.10
C MET A 1 -15.18 -9.03 19.07
N LYS A 2 -15.18 -7.90 19.82
CA LYS A 2 -16.32 -6.98 19.78
C LYS A 2 -16.26 -6.18 18.46
N GLN A 3 -17.24 -6.34 17.61
CA GLN A 3 -17.38 -5.54 16.39
C GLN A 3 -17.71 -4.10 16.76
N MET A 4 -17.21 -3.13 15.99
CA MET A 4 -17.64 -1.74 16.14
C MET A 4 -19.12 -1.62 15.81
N THR A 5 -19.84 -0.90 16.67
CA THR A 5 -21.24 -0.57 16.42
C THR A 5 -21.38 0.50 15.33
N LEU A 6 -22.52 0.58 14.69
CA LEU A 6 -22.81 1.62 13.70
C LEU A 6 -22.67 3.02 14.31
N GLU A 7 -23.00 3.19 15.60
CA GLU A 7 -22.87 4.45 16.32
C GLU A 7 -21.40 4.85 16.51
N GLU A 8 -20.52 3.89 16.87
CA GLU A 8 -19.08 4.12 17.01
C GLU A 8 -18.45 4.52 15.67
N ILE A 9 -18.87 3.87 14.57
CA ILE A 9 -18.44 4.20 13.20
C ILE A 9 -18.92 5.60 12.81
N SER A 10 -20.19 5.91 13.05
CA SER A 10 -20.78 7.22 12.74
C SER A 10 -20.11 8.34 13.53
N LYS A 11 -19.82 8.11 14.82
CA LYS A 11 -19.11 9.07 15.66
C LYS A 11 -17.67 9.32 15.19
N ALA A 12 -16.95 8.26 14.79
CA ALA A 12 -15.61 8.38 14.23
C ALA A 12 -15.63 9.13 12.89
N ALA A 13 -16.63 8.88 12.04
CA ALA A 13 -16.82 9.59 10.77
C ALA A 13 -17.16 11.07 11.00
N ALA A 14 -18.06 11.37 11.93
CA ALA A 14 -18.47 12.74 12.25
C ALA A 14 -17.34 13.60 12.85
N SER A 15 -16.30 12.98 13.42
CA SER A 15 -15.16 13.73 13.98
C SER A 15 -14.34 14.47 12.91
N GLY A 16 -14.44 14.06 11.63
CA GLY A 16 -13.65 14.61 10.53
C GLY A 16 -12.14 14.33 10.59
N ALA A 17 -11.67 13.69 11.68
CA ALA A 17 -10.25 13.42 11.93
C ALA A 17 -9.72 12.26 11.06
N PHE A 18 -10.61 11.39 10.62
CA PHE A 18 -10.25 10.19 9.87
C PHE A 18 -11.03 10.12 8.56
N ARG A 19 -10.34 9.76 7.50
CA ARG A 19 -10.96 9.60 6.17
C ARG A 19 -11.29 8.15 5.83
N LYS A 20 -10.63 7.21 6.49
CA LYS A 20 -10.87 5.76 6.33
C LYS A 20 -11.13 5.17 7.72
N ILE A 21 -12.18 4.41 7.83
CA ILE A 21 -12.55 3.72 9.07
C ILE A 21 -12.53 2.23 8.76
N PRO A 22 -11.64 1.45 9.41
CA PRO A 22 -11.60 0.01 9.19
C PRO A 22 -12.86 -0.65 9.77
N VAL A 23 -13.52 -1.45 8.96
CA VAL A 23 -14.65 -2.27 9.37
C VAL A 23 -14.19 -3.73 9.33
N SER A 24 -14.46 -4.48 10.38
CA SER A 24 -14.02 -5.86 10.50
C SER A 24 -15.20 -6.82 10.64
N ARG A 25 -15.02 -8.00 10.07
CA ARG A 25 -15.88 -9.15 10.30
C ARG A 25 -15.02 -10.35 10.62
N GLU A 26 -15.37 -11.07 11.66
CA GLU A 26 -14.70 -12.31 12.05
C GLU A 26 -15.42 -13.51 11.45
N ILE A 27 -14.66 -14.38 10.82
CA ILE A 27 -15.15 -15.66 10.27
C ILE A 27 -14.19 -16.77 10.68
N TYR A 28 -14.69 -18.01 10.76
CA TYR A 28 -13.84 -19.18 10.97
C TYR A 28 -13.00 -19.45 9.71
N SER A 29 -11.74 -19.85 9.91
CA SER A 29 -10.78 -20.14 8.81
C SER A 29 -10.31 -21.59 8.84
N ASP A 30 -11.19 -22.51 9.21
CA ASP A 30 -10.91 -23.94 9.37
C ASP A 30 -10.83 -24.72 8.05
N ILE A 31 -11.20 -24.10 6.92
CA ILE A 31 -11.31 -24.76 5.63
C ILE A 31 -10.09 -24.50 4.72
N ARG A 32 -9.40 -23.36 4.89
CA ARG A 32 -8.34 -22.93 3.96
C ARG A 32 -7.12 -22.39 4.68
N THR A 33 -5.95 -22.72 4.13
CA THR A 33 -4.69 -22.11 4.54
C THR A 33 -4.54 -20.69 3.97
N PRO A 34 -3.68 -19.83 4.55
CA PRO A 34 -3.38 -18.51 3.98
C PRO A 34 -2.91 -18.57 2.52
N VAL A 35 -2.10 -19.56 2.17
CA VAL A 35 -1.59 -19.75 0.80
C VAL A 35 -2.71 -20.11 -0.17
N GLU A 36 -3.64 -20.98 0.22
CA GLU A 36 -4.81 -21.30 -0.60
C GLU A 36 -5.73 -20.08 -0.77
N THR A 37 -5.89 -19.30 0.29
CA THR A 37 -6.65 -18.05 0.23
C THR A 37 -6.00 -17.07 -0.73
N LEU A 38 -4.67 -16.91 -0.70
CA LEU A 38 -3.94 -16.08 -1.64
C LEU A 38 -4.19 -16.51 -3.09
N LYS A 39 -4.16 -17.81 -3.39
CA LYS A 39 -4.47 -18.34 -4.73
C LYS A 39 -5.87 -17.96 -5.21
N VAL A 40 -6.85 -17.97 -4.31
CA VAL A 40 -8.21 -17.51 -4.63
C VAL A 40 -8.24 -16.01 -4.93
N LEU A 41 -7.53 -15.20 -4.13
CA LEU A 41 -7.44 -13.75 -4.34
C LEU A 41 -6.75 -13.41 -5.67
N GLN A 42 -5.74 -14.17 -6.09
CA GLN A 42 -5.09 -14.02 -7.39
C GLN A 42 -6.04 -14.30 -8.57
N GLY A 43 -7.10 -15.06 -8.37
CA GLY A 43 -8.14 -15.27 -9.37
C GLY A 43 -9.08 -14.07 -9.56
N VAL A 44 -9.12 -13.15 -8.60
CA VAL A 44 -10.01 -11.95 -8.62
C VAL A 44 -9.25 -10.64 -8.76
N SER A 45 -7.96 -10.60 -8.47
CA SER A 45 -7.14 -9.40 -8.57
C SER A 45 -5.75 -9.72 -9.10
N SER A 46 -5.27 -8.88 -10.00
CA SER A 46 -3.88 -8.94 -10.50
C SER A 46 -2.86 -8.47 -9.44
N HIS A 47 -3.31 -7.77 -8.41
CA HIS A 47 -2.48 -7.23 -7.34
C HIS A 47 -2.90 -7.83 -6.01
N CYS A 48 -2.10 -8.77 -5.52
CA CYS A 48 -2.29 -9.42 -4.24
C CYS A 48 -0.98 -9.44 -3.46
N TYR A 49 -1.08 -9.39 -2.14
CA TYR A 49 0.08 -9.61 -1.28
C TYR A 49 -0.25 -10.52 -0.12
N MET A 50 0.78 -11.13 0.43
CA MET A 50 0.75 -11.87 1.68
C MET A 50 1.97 -11.47 2.50
N LEU A 51 1.74 -11.06 3.74
CA LEU A 51 2.77 -10.79 4.73
C LEU A 51 2.63 -11.82 5.84
N GLU A 52 3.63 -12.66 5.98
CA GLU A 52 3.68 -13.70 6.99
C GLU A 52 4.91 -13.49 7.88
N SER A 53 4.72 -13.56 9.19
CA SER A 53 5.83 -13.51 10.13
C SER A 53 6.27 -14.92 10.47
N VAL A 54 7.57 -15.17 10.34
CA VAL A 54 8.21 -16.46 10.71
C VAL A 54 8.63 -16.47 12.19
N GLU A 55 8.71 -15.31 12.83
CA GLU A 55 9.14 -15.22 14.23
C GLU A 55 7.97 -15.37 15.21
N ASP A 56 8.12 -16.32 16.11
CA ASP A 56 7.17 -16.77 17.15
C ASP A 56 7.04 -15.76 18.31
N LYS A 57 7.29 -14.48 18.11
CA LYS A 57 7.31 -13.47 19.18
C LYS A 57 6.07 -12.61 19.23
N LYS A 58 5.26 -12.97 20.18
CA LYS A 58 4.19 -12.30 20.99
C LYS A 58 3.30 -11.21 20.38
N GLN A 59 3.66 -10.46 19.33
CA GLN A 59 2.80 -9.42 18.79
C GLN A 59 2.54 -9.52 17.27
N TRP A 60 3.55 -9.77 16.46
CA TRP A 60 3.43 -9.82 15.00
C TRP A 60 3.29 -11.23 14.42
N GLY A 61 3.88 -12.24 15.08
CA GLY A 61 3.85 -13.65 14.65
C GLY A 61 2.47 -14.33 14.74
N ARG A 62 1.44 -13.59 15.18
CA ARG A 62 0.07 -14.12 15.32
C ARG A 62 -0.77 -13.99 14.06
N TYR A 63 -0.33 -13.20 13.09
CA TYR A 63 -1.16 -12.83 11.95
C TYR A 63 -0.43 -13.06 10.65
N THR A 64 -1.16 -13.61 9.68
CA THR A 64 -0.84 -13.51 8.27
C THR A 64 -1.75 -12.47 7.65
N PHE A 65 -1.19 -11.46 7.01
CA PHE A 65 -1.94 -10.41 6.35
C PHE A 65 -2.02 -10.68 4.85
N LEU A 66 -3.22 -10.68 4.32
CA LEU A 66 -3.50 -10.82 2.90
C LEU A 66 -4.23 -9.56 2.43
N GLY A 67 -3.86 -9.07 1.26
CA GLY A 67 -4.57 -7.97 0.63
C GLY A 67 -4.65 -8.16 -0.87
N TYR A 68 -5.65 -7.53 -1.47
CA TYR A 68 -5.93 -7.58 -2.88
C TYR A 68 -6.68 -6.33 -3.31
N ASP A 69 -6.79 -6.13 -4.60
CA ASP A 69 -7.55 -5.05 -5.24
C ASP A 69 -7.25 -3.65 -4.65
N PRO A 70 -5.99 -3.16 -4.81
CA PRO A 70 -5.60 -1.88 -4.26
C PRO A 70 -6.38 -0.75 -4.93
N SER A 71 -6.89 0.18 -4.14
CA SER A 71 -7.57 1.38 -4.65
C SER A 71 -6.62 2.41 -5.26
N LEU A 72 -5.32 2.28 -5.02
CA LEU A 72 -4.28 3.14 -5.53
C LEU A 72 -2.97 2.35 -5.69
N GLU A 73 -2.33 2.53 -6.83
CA GLU A 73 -0.97 2.06 -7.11
C GLU A 73 -0.03 3.24 -7.25
N LEU A 74 1.18 3.11 -6.71
CA LEU A 74 2.25 4.10 -6.86
C LEU A 74 3.54 3.41 -7.25
N THR A 75 4.13 3.85 -8.34
CA THR A 75 5.47 3.43 -8.77
C THR A 75 6.34 4.64 -9.03
N CYS A 76 7.63 4.53 -8.72
CA CYS A 76 8.60 5.57 -9.05
C CYS A 76 9.90 4.92 -9.54
N VAL A 77 10.23 5.14 -10.79
CA VAL A 77 11.44 4.62 -11.42
C VAL A 77 12.24 5.79 -11.97
N ASN A 78 13.47 5.95 -11.52
CA ASN A 78 14.36 7.05 -11.93
C ASN A 78 13.72 8.43 -11.88
N GLY A 79 12.97 8.71 -10.80
CA GLY A 79 12.26 9.97 -10.60
C GLY A 79 10.97 10.12 -11.39
N ASN A 80 10.63 9.17 -12.25
CA ASN A 80 9.35 9.15 -12.94
C ASN A 80 8.32 8.48 -12.03
N LEU A 81 7.46 9.29 -11.44
CA LEU A 81 6.37 8.88 -10.58
C LEU A 81 5.14 8.58 -11.43
N THR A 82 4.51 7.45 -11.17
CA THR A 82 3.21 7.09 -11.73
C THR A 82 2.26 6.72 -10.59
N ILE A 83 1.09 7.32 -10.57
CA ILE A 83 0.01 6.97 -9.64
C ILE A 83 -1.21 6.59 -10.46
N THR A 84 -1.75 5.41 -10.22
CA THR A 84 -2.99 4.93 -10.84
C THR A 84 -4.02 4.69 -9.75
N ALA A 85 -5.19 5.28 -9.89
CA ALA A 85 -6.26 5.19 -8.90
C ALA A 85 -7.62 5.50 -9.51
N ASP A 86 -8.67 5.14 -8.81
CA ASP A 86 -10.02 5.58 -9.12
C ASP A 86 -10.17 7.10 -8.97
N ALA A 87 -11.17 7.69 -9.61
CA ALA A 87 -11.41 9.13 -9.57
C ALA A 87 -11.59 9.67 -8.14
N ALA A 88 -12.16 8.89 -7.24
CA ALA A 88 -12.37 9.26 -5.84
C ALA A 88 -11.05 9.30 -5.05
N GLU A 89 -10.16 8.33 -5.25
CA GLU A 89 -8.84 8.30 -4.62
C GLU A 89 -7.90 9.31 -5.27
N MET A 90 -7.97 9.50 -6.59
CA MET A 90 -7.14 10.47 -7.31
C MET A 90 -7.40 11.92 -6.86
N LYS A 91 -8.63 12.26 -6.44
CA LYS A 91 -8.93 13.57 -5.84
C LYS A 91 -8.20 13.85 -4.53
N LYS A 92 -7.73 12.80 -3.86
CA LYS A 92 -6.97 12.90 -2.61
C LYS A 92 -5.47 13.06 -2.86
N VAL A 93 -5.02 12.78 -4.07
CA VAL A 93 -3.63 13.02 -4.49
C VAL A 93 -3.45 14.52 -4.65
N GLU A 94 -2.42 15.09 -4.04
CA GLU A 94 -2.08 16.50 -4.20
C GLU A 94 -1.70 16.81 -5.64
N ASP A 95 -1.91 18.05 -6.06
CA ASP A 95 -1.40 18.51 -7.33
C ASP A 95 0.13 18.54 -7.27
N ILE A 96 0.72 17.59 -7.97
CA ILE A 96 2.17 17.52 -8.13
C ILE A 96 2.53 18.42 -9.31
N PRO A 97 3.46 19.38 -9.14
CA PRO A 97 3.87 20.26 -10.23
C PRO A 97 4.23 19.45 -11.48
N GLU A 98 3.88 19.98 -12.64
CA GLU A 98 4.14 19.38 -13.96
C GLU A 98 3.55 17.97 -14.14
N SER A 99 2.55 17.60 -13.33
CA SER A 99 1.86 16.32 -13.50
C SER A 99 0.93 16.31 -14.69
N ARG A 100 0.85 15.15 -15.35
CA ARG A 100 -0.11 14.86 -16.42
C ARG A 100 -1.10 13.83 -15.93
N LYS A 101 -2.39 14.07 -16.15
CA LYS A 101 -3.46 13.12 -15.83
C LYS A 101 -4.06 12.59 -17.13
N GLU A 102 -4.21 11.27 -17.17
CA GLU A 102 -4.78 10.53 -18.30
C GLU A 102 -5.86 9.59 -17.77
N GLN A 103 -7.00 9.54 -18.44
CA GLN A 103 -8.05 8.58 -18.13
C GLN A 103 -7.79 7.28 -18.89
N LEU A 104 -7.74 6.16 -18.16
CA LEU A 104 -7.54 4.84 -18.72
C LEU A 104 -8.86 4.23 -19.21
N PRO A 105 -8.81 3.27 -20.15
CA PRO A 105 -10.00 2.53 -20.60
C PRO A 105 -10.73 1.79 -19.47
N THR A 106 -10.03 1.47 -18.40
CA THR A 106 -10.58 0.85 -17.18
C THR A 106 -11.43 1.78 -16.33
N GLY A 107 -11.49 3.08 -16.68
CA GLY A 107 -12.15 4.12 -15.87
C GLY A 107 -11.26 4.71 -14.78
N GLN A 108 -10.09 4.16 -14.54
CA GLN A 108 -9.10 4.71 -13.61
C GLN A 108 -8.39 5.91 -14.21
N ILE A 109 -7.77 6.72 -13.35
CA ILE A 109 -6.95 7.86 -13.74
C ILE A 109 -5.50 7.52 -13.44
N ARG A 110 -4.63 7.75 -14.43
CA ARG A 110 -3.18 7.68 -14.29
C ARG A 110 -2.63 9.10 -14.20
N LEU A 111 -1.86 9.36 -13.16
CA LEU A 111 -1.07 10.59 -13.00
C LEU A 111 0.40 10.24 -13.19
N THR A 112 1.08 10.99 -14.04
CA THR A 112 2.53 10.88 -14.24
C THR A 112 3.20 12.21 -13.91
N ALA A 113 4.30 12.18 -13.19
CA ALA A 113 5.08 13.36 -12.81
C ALA A 113 6.56 13.01 -12.64
N LYS A 114 7.42 14.04 -12.65
CA LYS A 114 8.80 13.88 -12.20
C LYS A 114 8.93 14.34 -10.75
N THR A 115 9.67 13.59 -9.95
CA THR A 115 9.93 13.96 -8.55
C THR A 115 11.33 13.55 -8.11
N ALA A 116 11.97 14.44 -7.38
CA ALA A 116 13.22 14.13 -6.66
C ALA A 116 12.95 13.56 -5.25
N HIS A 117 11.70 13.63 -4.76
CA HIS A 117 11.34 13.26 -3.39
C HIS A 117 10.11 12.36 -3.34
N PRO A 118 10.18 11.11 -3.85
CA PRO A 118 9.05 10.19 -3.87
C PRO A 118 8.53 9.88 -2.45
N GLY A 119 9.41 9.86 -1.45
CA GLY A 119 9.04 9.66 -0.05
C GLY A 119 8.09 10.74 0.49
N ALA A 120 8.20 11.99 0.04
CA ALA A 120 7.29 13.06 0.43
C ALA A 120 5.87 12.81 -0.09
N VAL A 121 5.74 12.34 -1.33
CA VAL A 121 4.44 11.97 -1.92
C VAL A 121 3.81 10.83 -1.13
N ILE A 122 4.58 9.78 -0.82
CA ILE A 122 4.12 8.64 -0.02
C ILE A 122 3.65 9.10 1.37
N LYS A 123 4.42 9.96 2.03
CA LYS A 123 4.09 10.52 3.34
C LYS A 123 2.75 11.26 3.30
N THR A 124 2.56 12.13 2.31
CA THR A 124 1.30 12.87 2.11
C THR A 124 0.11 11.91 1.91
N LEU A 125 0.28 10.88 1.08
CA LEU A 125 -0.77 9.87 0.87
C LEU A 125 -1.14 9.14 2.17
N ILE A 126 -0.16 8.76 2.99
CA ILE A 126 -0.40 8.12 4.28
C ILE A 126 -1.13 9.07 5.22
N GLU A 127 -0.70 10.33 5.31
CA GLU A 127 -1.31 11.33 6.18
C GLU A 127 -2.76 11.60 5.81
N LYS A 128 -3.08 11.67 4.53
CA LYS A 128 -4.44 11.86 4.03
C LYS A 128 -5.36 10.64 4.23
N ASN A 129 -4.80 9.47 4.41
CA ASN A 129 -5.54 8.22 4.58
C ASN A 129 -5.46 7.67 6.01
N LYS A 130 -5.19 8.52 6.99
CA LYS A 130 -5.19 8.10 8.42
C LYS A 130 -6.51 7.48 8.81
N SER A 131 -6.43 6.40 9.57
CA SER A 131 -7.55 5.69 10.18
C SER A 131 -7.41 5.62 11.71
N PRO A 132 -8.51 5.50 12.46
CA PRO A 132 -8.45 5.34 13.91
C PRO A 132 -7.81 4.00 14.28
N LYS A 133 -7.06 4.01 15.38
CA LYS A 133 -6.61 2.76 16.00
C LYS A 133 -7.76 2.15 16.80
N ILE A 134 -8.09 0.91 16.49
CA ILE A 134 -9.16 0.16 17.14
C ILE A 134 -8.50 -0.95 17.97
N ALA A 135 -8.69 -0.93 19.28
CA ALA A 135 -8.00 -1.82 20.22
C ALA A 135 -8.29 -3.32 19.97
N THR A 136 -9.42 -3.64 19.35
CA THR A 136 -9.83 -5.02 19.04
C THR A 136 -9.28 -5.54 17.72
N LEU A 137 -8.66 -4.69 16.90
CA LEU A 137 -8.08 -5.07 15.62
C LEU A 137 -6.55 -5.22 15.73
N PRO A 138 -5.93 -5.99 14.82
CA PRO A 138 -4.49 -6.00 14.67
C PRO A 138 -3.93 -4.60 14.46
N THR A 139 -2.67 -4.38 14.79
CA THR A 139 -1.99 -3.09 14.61
C THR A 139 -1.98 -2.63 13.15
N PHE A 140 -1.87 -3.57 12.22
CA PHE A 140 -1.98 -3.31 10.78
C PHE A 140 -3.42 -3.60 10.32
N THR A 141 -4.14 -2.57 9.96
CA THR A 141 -5.53 -2.64 9.45
C THR A 141 -5.63 -2.23 7.99
N GLY A 142 -4.50 -2.03 7.32
CA GLY A 142 -4.39 -1.58 5.95
C GLY A 142 -3.40 -0.42 5.84
N GLY A 143 -3.09 -0.02 4.62
CA GLY A 143 -2.12 1.03 4.35
C GLY A 143 -1.50 0.88 2.98
N LEU A 144 -0.32 1.44 2.78
CA LEU A 144 0.50 1.19 1.60
C LEU A 144 1.37 -0.04 1.85
N VAL A 145 1.30 -1.00 0.94
CA VAL A 145 2.14 -2.19 0.93
C VAL A 145 2.96 -2.20 -0.34
N GLY A 146 4.26 -2.44 -0.23
CA GLY A 146 5.17 -2.43 -1.36
C GLY A 146 6.61 -2.59 -0.91
N TYR A 147 7.54 -2.27 -1.78
CA TYR A 147 8.96 -2.34 -1.49
C TYR A 147 9.70 -1.12 -2.04
N PHE A 148 10.83 -0.81 -1.43
CA PHE A 148 11.81 0.12 -1.95
C PHE A 148 12.99 -0.70 -2.48
N SER A 149 13.38 -0.45 -3.73
CA SER A 149 14.61 -1.03 -4.27
C SER A 149 15.84 -0.46 -3.54
N TYR A 150 16.97 -1.15 -3.64
CA TYR A 150 18.23 -0.65 -3.08
C TYR A 150 18.58 0.76 -3.60
N ASP A 151 18.24 1.04 -4.84
CA ASP A 151 18.49 2.34 -5.49
C ASP A 151 17.69 3.50 -4.88
N TYR A 152 16.73 3.23 -4.01
CA TYR A 152 16.04 4.27 -3.27
C TYR A 152 16.99 5.12 -2.43
N ILE A 153 18.17 4.59 -2.09
CA ILE A 153 19.23 5.30 -1.35
C ILE A 153 19.60 6.63 -2.01
N LYS A 154 19.53 6.73 -3.34
CA LYS A 154 19.81 7.97 -4.08
C LYS A 154 18.89 9.14 -3.72
N TYR A 155 17.67 8.84 -3.21
CA TYR A 155 16.72 9.87 -2.75
C TYR A 155 16.94 10.25 -1.28
N SER A 156 17.53 9.35 -0.50
CA SER A 156 17.85 9.57 0.92
C SER A 156 19.20 10.24 1.12
N GLU A 157 20.17 9.90 0.26
CA GLU A 157 21.55 10.36 0.33
C GLU A 157 21.97 11.03 -1.00
N PRO A 158 21.58 12.30 -1.23
CA PRO A 158 21.85 13.01 -2.49
C PRO A 158 23.34 13.20 -2.82
N THR A 159 24.20 13.05 -1.82
CA THR A 159 25.67 13.15 -1.98
C THR A 159 26.29 11.91 -2.61
N LEU A 160 25.58 10.78 -2.61
CA LEU A 160 26.06 9.56 -3.23
C LEU A 160 26.00 9.69 -4.75
N LYS A 161 27.17 9.65 -5.38
CA LYS A 161 27.29 9.47 -6.83
C LYS A 161 27.23 7.98 -7.11
N LEU A 162 26.06 7.48 -7.45
CA LEU A 162 25.90 6.10 -7.89
C LEU A 162 26.28 6.02 -9.37
N ASP A 163 27.21 5.12 -9.72
CA ASP A 163 27.47 4.79 -11.10
C ASP A 163 26.22 4.18 -11.73
N THR A 164 25.83 4.70 -12.88
CA THR A 164 24.64 4.22 -13.61
C THR A 164 24.75 2.76 -14.00
N ASP A 165 25.96 2.24 -14.16
CA ASP A 165 26.22 0.84 -14.52
C ASP A 165 26.03 -0.14 -13.35
N CYS A 166 26.13 0.31 -12.10
CA CYS A 166 25.83 -0.51 -10.92
C CYS A 166 24.34 -0.77 -10.73
N LEU A 167 23.47 -0.03 -11.40
CA LEU A 167 22.01 -0.15 -11.28
C LEU A 167 21.43 -1.30 -12.11
N LEU A 168 22.22 -1.94 -12.97
CA LEU A 168 21.80 -3.09 -13.79
C LEU A 168 21.89 -4.44 -13.08
N TYR A 169 22.50 -4.50 -11.91
CA TYR A 169 22.48 -5.70 -11.09
C TYR A 169 21.19 -5.74 -10.27
N THR A 170 20.11 -6.11 -10.91
CA THR A 170 19.07 -6.85 -10.21
C THR A 170 19.77 -8.11 -9.71
N SER A 171 19.96 -8.21 -8.40
CA SER A 171 20.48 -9.43 -7.81
C SER A 171 19.60 -10.57 -8.31
N PRO A 172 20.12 -11.53 -9.10
CA PRO A 172 19.30 -12.64 -9.55
C PRO A 172 18.77 -13.32 -8.29
N SER A 173 17.47 -13.47 -8.22
CA SER A 173 16.86 -14.26 -7.17
C SER A 173 17.50 -15.65 -7.20
N PRO A 174 17.84 -16.27 -6.05
CA PRO A 174 18.32 -17.65 -6.03
C PRO A 174 17.37 -18.66 -6.68
N ARG A 175 16.19 -18.21 -7.10
CA ARG A 175 15.19 -19.00 -7.83
C ARG A 175 15.35 -18.93 -9.34
N ASP A 176 16.21 -18.05 -9.86
CA ASP A 176 16.46 -17.88 -11.30
C ASP A 176 17.73 -18.63 -11.74
N ALA A 177 18.32 -19.45 -10.87
CA ALA A 177 19.46 -20.31 -11.11
C ALA A 177 19.02 -21.77 -11.31
#